data_80af0155e8a1092594fece462cbc879b
#
_entry.id   80af0155e8a1092594fece462cbc879b
#
_cell.length_a   1.000
_cell.length_b   1.000
_cell.length_c   1.000
_cell.angle_alpha   90.00
_cell.angle_beta   90.00
_cell.angle_gamma   90.00
#
_symmetry.space_group_name_H-M   'P 1'
#
loop_
_entity.id
_entity.type
_entity.pdbx_description
1 polymer ?
#
loop_
_entity_poly.entity_id
_entity_poly.type
_entity_poly.pdbx_seq_one_letter_code
_entity_poly.pdbx_strand_id
1 'polypeptide(L)'
;MKKVKLHHDKVNFAYSTDWHTSTKPPGRRQDDYQSAILKKIKFVCDLAHRIHGVGLCGGDVFHVKNPKSSANSFSLLFPLLLLLRQFPTGRVYGSIGNHDIMYDRMDSLPQQPLGILVAAEAYHNLNDEPVLFVNEDESVRVLVETFPYEHTGEGALNRLLASGKCPPEATHRIGIVHAYGEQGNGGGMFGEAIGYNQVQHLDYDYLLWGHDHSRHDTIKVGNVTHINLGSLARAAYDYDEVDRPVVAALLSFATDGVRYKEKEIPVTPLNIAFKAADKPVEDVSKSDEIKEFFAVMDAQVGDLETTDPNEIIKALCPVDDPKLLSLVKELCDIP
;
A
#
# COMPACT_ATOMS: atom_id res chain seq x y z
N MET A 1 -16.21 -17.36 -3.34
CA MET A 1 -16.30 -15.95 -3.76
C MET A 1 -17.54 -15.33 -3.16
N LYS A 2 -17.37 -14.32 -2.35
CA LYS A 2 -18.46 -13.58 -1.69
C LYS A 2 -19.11 -12.61 -2.68
N LYS A 3 -20.45 -12.49 -2.64
CA LYS A 3 -21.20 -11.54 -3.46
C LYS A 3 -21.75 -10.42 -2.57
N VAL A 4 -21.55 -9.16 -3.00
CA VAL A 4 -22.07 -7.96 -2.34
C VAL A 4 -22.94 -7.19 -3.34
N LYS A 5 -24.23 -7.09 -3.04
CA LYS A 5 -25.18 -6.35 -3.86
C LYS A 5 -25.26 -4.89 -3.41
N LEU A 6 -25.09 -3.98 -4.35
CA LEU A 6 -25.23 -2.54 -4.16
C LEU A 6 -26.58 -2.11 -4.72
N HIS A 7 -27.33 -1.27 -3.98
CA HIS A 7 -28.66 -0.81 -4.38
C HIS A 7 -28.58 0.46 -5.26
N HIS A 8 -27.74 0.40 -6.29
CA HIS A 8 -27.51 1.48 -7.27
C HIS A 8 -27.32 0.90 -8.66
N ASP A 9 -27.48 1.74 -9.69
CA ASP A 9 -27.31 1.39 -11.11
C ASP A 9 -25.86 1.13 -11.52
N LYS A 10 -24.90 1.51 -10.67
CA LYS A 10 -23.44 1.42 -10.89
C LYS A 10 -22.75 0.72 -9.74
N VAL A 11 -21.57 0.20 -10.02
CA VAL A 11 -20.61 -0.24 -9.01
C VAL A 11 -19.49 0.80 -8.93
N ASN A 12 -19.40 1.49 -7.81
CA ASN A 12 -18.43 2.56 -7.60
C ASN A 12 -17.46 2.21 -6.48
N PHE A 13 -16.21 2.67 -6.61
CA PHE A 13 -15.18 2.49 -5.59
C PHE A 13 -14.45 3.80 -5.30
N ALA A 14 -14.09 4.00 -4.01
CA ALA A 14 -13.13 5.01 -3.57
C ALA A 14 -11.89 4.27 -3.05
N TYR A 15 -10.77 4.42 -3.74
CA TYR A 15 -9.50 3.74 -3.45
C TYR A 15 -8.46 4.69 -2.90
N SER A 16 -7.73 4.24 -1.91
CA SER A 16 -6.49 4.84 -1.39
C SER A 16 -5.59 3.75 -0.83
N THR A 17 -4.31 4.04 -0.62
CA THR A 17 -3.33 3.05 -0.18
C THR A 17 -2.33 3.64 0.81
N ASP A 18 -1.57 2.78 1.48
CA ASP A 18 -0.43 3.14 2.34
C ASP A 18 -0.83 4.23 3.36
N TRP A 19 -1.78 3.86 4.22
CA TRP A 19 -2.34 4.79 5.21
C TRP A 19 -1.36 5.07 6.34
N HIS A 20 -0.54 4.09 6.71
CA HIS A 20 0.46 4.19 7.76
C HIS A 20 -0.05 4.88 9.03
N THR A 21 -1.23 4.46 9.51
CA THR A 21 -1.83 5.03 10.71
C THR A 21 -0.94 4.79 11.93
N SER A 22 -0.77 5.82 12.76
CA SER A 22 0.05 5.77 13.96
C SER A 22 -0.38 6.86 14.94
N THR A 23 -0.24 6.62 16.24
CA THR A 23 -0.35 7.68 17.26
C THR A 23 0.91 8.54 17.33
N LYS A 24 2.05 8.00 16.87
CA LYS A 24 3.32 8.73 16.85
C LYS A 24 3.57 9.27 15.45
N PRO A 25 4.03 10.52 15.34
CA PRO A 25 4.43 11.07 14.06
C PRO A 25 5.58 10.24 13.46
N PRO A 26 5.49 9.78 12.21
CA PRO A 26 6.60 9.13 11.53
C PRO A 26 7.69 10.14 11.14
N GLY A 27 8.93 9.68 11.10
CA GLY A 27 10.07 10.46 10.63
C GLY A 27 10.18 11.81 11.32
N ARG A 28 10.25 12.88 10.54
CA ARG A 28 10.44 14.26 11.01
C ARG A 28 9.14 15.05 11.18
N ARG A 29 7.99 14.40 11.13
CA ARG A 29 6.71 15.06 11.35
C ARG A 29 6.57 15.56 12.79
N GLN A 30 5.94 16.72 12.97
CA GLN A 30 5.72 17.39 14.26
C GLN A 30 4.26 17.73 14.54
N ASP A 31 3.37 17.54 13.54
CA ASP A 31 1.94 17.79 13.69
C ASP A 31 1.25 16.68 14.50
N ASP A 32 -0.04 16.88 14.83
CA ASP A 32 -0.90 15.82 15.32
C ASP A 32 -1.18 14.83 14.17
N TYR A 33 -0.21 13.92 13.96
CA TYR A 33 -0.24 12.97 12.85
C TYR A 33 -1.46 12.05 12.89
N GLN A 34 -1.83 11.55 14.08
CA GLN A 34 -3.01 10.71 14.24
C GLN A 34 -4.27 11.42 13.73
N SER A 35 -4.48 12.65 14.14
CA SER A 35 -5.61 13.45 13.66
C SER A 35 -5.53 13.72 12.16
N ALA A 36 -4.33 14.02 11.65
CA ALA A 36 -4.13 14.31 10.24
C ALA A 36 -4.46 13.11 9.36
N ILE A 37 -3.98 11.90 9.71
CA ILE A 37 -4.24 10.71 8.90
C ILE A 37 -5.71 10.25 9.01
N LEU A 38 -6.32 10.29 10.18
CA LEU A 38 -7.72 9.95 10.34
C LEU A 38 -8.64 10.91 9.56
N LYS A 39 -8.30 12.20 9.46
CA LYS A 39 -9.01 13.17 8.61
C LYS A 39 -8.93 12.81 7.13
N LYS A 40 -7.78 12.34 6.64
CA LYS A 40 -7.64 11.90 5.26
C LYS A 40 -8.50 10.65 4.97
N ILE A 41 -8.46 9.65 5.86
CA ILE A 41 -9.31 8.45 5.75
C ILE A 41 -10.80 8.83 5.80
N LYS A 42 -11.18 9.77 6.69
CA LYS A 42 -12.55 10.30 6.75
C LYS A 42 -12.95 10.98 5.43
N PHE A 43 -12.05 11.70 4.79
CA PHE A 43 -12.31 12.32 3.50
C PHE A 43 -12.57 11.25 2.41
N VAL A 44 -11.79 10.15 2.40
CA VAL A 44 -12.03 9.01 1.50
C VAL A 44 -13.39 8.37 1.78
N CYS A 45 -13.76 8.21 3.07
CA CYS A 45 -15.09 7.75 3.47
C CYS A 45 -16.20 8.65 2.93
N ASP A 46 -16.05 9.98 3.05
CA ASP A 46 -17.01 10.95 2.53
C ASP A 46 -17.11 10.92 0.99
N LEU A 47 -16.00 10.67 0.31
CA LEU A 47 -16.01 10.44 -1.13
C LEU A 47 -16.79 9.17 -1.48
N ALA A 48 -16.56 8.06 -0.76
CA ALA A 48 -17.31 6.81 -0.96
C ALA A 48 -18.82 7.03 -0.78
N HIS A 49 -19.24 7.81 0.22
CA HIS A 49 -20.66 8.17 0.40
C HIS A 49 -21.21 8.98 -0.78
N ARG A 50 -20.47 10.01 -1.24
CA ARG A 50 -20.92 10.87 -2.37
C ARG A 50 -21.12 10.11 -3.68
N ILE A 51 -20.35 9.04 -3.91
CA ILE A 51 -20.47 8.23 -5.10
C ILE A 51 -21.32 6.97 -4.87
N HIS A 52 -21.89 6.79 -3.67
CA HIS A 52 -22.56 5.55 -3.26
C HIS A 52 -21.69 4.32 -3.53
N GLY A 53 -20.41 4.41 -3.17
CA GLY A 53 -19.40 3.43 -3.53
C GLY A 53 -18.83 2.67 -2.34
N VAL A 54 -17.95 1.74 -2.65
CA VAL A 54 -17.23 0.89 -1.71
C VAL A 54 -15.86 1.47 -1.43
N GLY A 55 -15.40 1.43 -0.18
CA GLY A 55 -14.02 1.79 0.20
C GLY A 55 -13.04 0.66 -0.13
N LEU A 56 -11.99 0.96 -0.89
CA LEU A 56 -10.86 0.06 -1.15
C LEU A 56 -9.57 0.59 -0.53
N CYS A 57 -8.74 -0.32 0.01
CA CYS A 57 -7.43 -0.03 0.57
C CYS A 57 -6.35 -0.92 -0.06
N GLY A 58 -5.23 -0.32 -0.44
CA GLY A 58 -4.11 -1.03 -1.07
C GLY A 58 -3.20 -1.80 -0.10
N GLY A 59 -3.43 -1.73 1.21
CA GLY A 59 -2.58 -2.28 2.26
C GLY A 59 -1.85 -1.20 3.06
N ASP A 60 -0.95 -1.62 3.95
CA ASP A 60 -0.20 -0.75 4.86
C ASP A 60 -1.11 0.21 5.65
N VAL A 61 -2.08 -0.39 6.34
CA VAL A 61 -3.03 0.35 7.18
C VAL A 61 -2.32 0.96 8.39
N PHE A 62 -1.37 0.21 8.99
CA PHE A 62 -0.59 0.65 10.14
C PHE A 62 0.85 1.00 9.74
N HIS A 63 1.45 1.96 10.48
CA HIS A 63 2.85 2.36 10.24
C HIS A 63 3.85 1.44 10.94
N VAL A 64 3.51 0.91 12.10
CA VAL A 64 4.43 0.14 12.94
C VAL A 64 4.01 -1.31 13.01
N LYS A 65 4.86 -2.22 12.52
CA LYS A 65 4.64 -3.69 12.52
C LYS A 65 4.45 -4.28 13.92
N ASN A 66 5.10 -3.71 14.96
CA ASN A 66 5.06 -4.26 16.32
C ASN A 66 3.71 -3.99 16.99
N PRO A 67 2.88 -5.01 17.27
CA PRO A 67 1.57 -4.84 17.91
C PRO A 67 1.65 -4.30 19.34
N LYS A 68 2.79 -4.48 20.02
CA LYS A 68 3.03 -3.97 21.38
C LYS A 68 3.48 -2.51 21.40
N SER A 69 3.73 -1.91 20.24
CA SER A 69 4.12 -0.51 20.16
C SER A 69 3.00 0.41 20.65
N SER A 70 3.36 1.42 21.43
CA SER A 70 2.42 2.49 21.81
C SER A 70 1.87 3.25 20.60
N ALA A 71 2.53 3.17 19.45
CA ALA A 71 2.05 3.72 18.18
C ALA A 71 0.75 3.08 17.68
N ASN A 72 0.46 1.84 18.12
CA ASN A 72 -0.72 1.05 17.78
C ASN A 72 -1.71 0.95 18.97
N SER A 73 -1.73 1.96 19.83
CA SER A 73 -2.57 1.95 21.04
C SER A 73 -4.07 2.01 20.74
N PHE A 74 -4.89 1.71 21.75
CA PHE A 74 -6.36 1.82 21.65
C PHE A 74 -6.85 3.23 21.29
N SER A 75 -6.07 4.27 21.58
CA SER A 75 -6.40 5.65 21.18
C SER A 75 -6.39 5.85 19.66
N LEU A 76 -5.71 4.98 18.90
CA LEU A 76 -5.78 4.92 17.44
C LEU A 76 -6.79 3.86 16.97
N LEU A 77 -6.69 2.62 17.50
CA LEU A 77 -7.50 1.50 17.02
C LEU A 77 -9.00 1.76 17.12
N PHE A 78 -9.46 2.30 18.26
CA PHE A 78 -10.88 2.50 18.46
C PHE A 78 -11.50 3.55 17.53
N PRO A 79 -10.94 4.79 17.39
CA PRO A 79 -11.47 5.75 16.42
C PRO A 79 -11.31 5.27 14.97
N LEU A 80 -10.25 4.55 14.62
CA LEU A 80 -10.09 3.97 13.31
C LEU A 80 -11.18 2.91 13.04
N LEU A 81 -11.42 1.99 13.96
CA LEU A 81 -12.50 1.00 13.87
C LEU A 81 -13.86 1.69 13.60
N LEU A 82 -14.21 2.72 14.40
CA LEU A 82 -15.46 3.45 14.24
C LEU A 82 -15.52 4.16 12.88
N LEU A 83 -14.41 4.70 12.41
CA LEU A 83 -14.33 5.36 11.10
C LEU A 83 -14.54 4.37 9.95
N LEU A 84 -13.90 3.19 10.00
CA LEU A 84 -14.08 2.18 8.95
C LEU A 84 -15.53 1.66 8.89
N ARG A 85 -16.20 1.58 10.04
CA ARG A 85 -17.62 1.24 10.10
C ARG A 85 -18.55 2.30 9.50
N GLN A 86 -18.07 3.53 9.29
CA GLN A 86 -18.84 4.59 8.61
C GLN A 86 -18.82 4.48 7.09
N PHE A 87 -17.97 3.66 6.48
CA PHE A 87 -18.04 3.48 5.02
C PHE A 87 -19.40 2.91 4.60
N PRO A 88 -19.88 3.21 3.37
CA PRO A 88 -21.24 2.83 2.93
C PRO A 88 -21.61 1.36 3.12
N THR A 89 -20.63 0.47 3.02
CA THR A 89 -20.79 -0.97 3.23
C THR A 89 -20.54 -1.42 4.68
N GLY A 90 -20.35 -0.47 5.61
CA GLY A 90 -19.99 -0.73 7.00
C GLY A 90 -18.57 -1.25 7.21
N ARG A 91 -17.76 -1.25 6.17
CA ARG A 91 -16.35 -1.72 6.17
C ARG A 91 -15.57 -1.22 4.98
N VAL A 92 -14.26 -1.39 5.05
CA VAL A 92 -13.32 -1.24 3.92
C VAL A 92 -12.90 -2.63 3.44
N TYR A 93 -12.65 -2.78 2.15
CA TYR A 93 -12.12 -3.98 1.53
C TYR A 93 -10.69 -3.70 1.07
N GLY A 94 -9.75 -4.61 1.32
CA GLY A 94 -8.39 -4.29 0.94
C GLY A 94 -7.39 -5.42 0.99
N SER A 95 -6.17 -5.07 0.59
CA SER A 95 -4.99 -5.90 0.62
C SER A 95 -4.31 -5.85 1.99
N ILE A 96 -3.31 -6.70 2.17
CA ILE A 96 -2.40 -6.71 3.30
C ILE A 96 -1.05 -6.21 2.82
N GLY A 97 -0.51 -5.18 3.47
CA GLY A 97 0.83 -4.68 3.20
C GLY A 97 1.88 -5.25 4.15
N ASN A 98 3.15 -4.93 3.87
CA ASN A 98 4.26 -5.42 4.68
C ASN A 98 4.26 -4.83 6.12
N HIS A 99 3.69 -3.64 6.33
CA HIS A 99 3.53 -3.05 7.65
C HIS A 99 2.38 -3.64 8.47
N ASP A 100 1.50 -4.42 7.85
CA ASP A 100 0.35 -5.05 8.51
C ASP A 100 0.66 -6.45 9.05
N ILE A 101 1.85 -7.01 8.74
CA ILE A 101 2.30 -8.34 9.14
C ILE A 101 3.70 -8.30 9.76
N MET A 102 4.06 -9.30 10.57
CA MET A 102 5.41 -9.45 11.12
C MET A 102 6.17 -10.56 10.38
N TYR A 103 7.47 -10.33 10.22
CA TYR A 103 8.40 -11.29 9.60
C TYR A 103 7.92 -11.76 8.21
N ASP A 104 7.24 -10.87 7.48
CA ASP A 104 6.65 -11.13 6.15
C ASP A 104 5.77 -12.41 6.11
N ARG A 105 5.14 -12.71 7.25
CA ARG A 105 4.33 -13.92 7.44
C ARG A 105 2.86 -13.57 7.58
N MET A 106 2.06 -14.01 6.62
CA MET A 106 0.61 -13.78 6.59
C MET A 106 -0.12 -14.39 7.79
N ASP A 107 0.37 -15.50 8.35
CA ASP A 107 -0.17 -16.14 9.55
C ASP A 107 0.03 -15.31 10.83
N SER A 108 0.85 -14.27 10.80
CA SER A 108 0.99 -13.31 11.90
C SER A 108 -0.18 -12.31 11.98
N LEU A 109 -0.95 -12.13 10.92
CA LEU A 109 -2.02 -11.13 10.82
C LEU A 109 -3.01 -11.14 12.01
N PRO A 110 -3.49 -12.28 12.52
CA PRO A 110 -4.39 -12.30 13.68
C PRO A 110 -3.81 -11.67 14.95
N GLN A 111 -2.49 -11.56 15.05
CA GLN A 111 -1.78 -10.98 16.18
C GLN A 111 -1.45 -9.49 15.97
N GLN A 112 -1.77 -8.95 14.79
CA GLN A 112 -1.48 -7.57 14.42
C GLN A 112 -2.69 -6.64 14.65
N PRO A 113 -2.47 -5.32 14.73
CA PRO A 113 -3.56 -4.35 14.84
C PRO A 113 -4.62 -4.48 13.74
N LEU A 114 -4.20 -4.76 12.49
CA LEU A 114 -5.12 -4.98 11.38
C LEU A 114 -5.98 -6.23 11.60
N GLY A 115 -5.45 -7.29 12.22
CA GLY A 115 -6.21 -8.49 12.57
C GLY A 115 -7.40 -8.19 13.48
N ILE A 116 -7.29 -7.19 14.38
CA ILE A 116 -8.41 -6.74 15.22
C ILE A 116 -9.51 -6.10 14.35
N LEU A 117 -9.14 -5.27 13.37
CA LEU A 117 -10.10 -4.64 12.46
C LEU A 117 -10.79 -5.68 11.54
N VAL A 118 -10.06 -6.73 11.14
CA VAL A 118 -10.61 -7.86 10.39
C VAL A 118 -11.59 -8.67 11.26
N ALA A 119 -11.18 -9.04 12.47
CA ALA A 119 -12.03 -9.78 13.41
C ALA A 119 -13.29 -8.98 13.81
N ALA A 120 -13.19 -7.66 13.90
CA ALA A 120 -14.32 -6.75 14.13
C ALA A 120 -15.13 -6.48 12.85
N GLU A 121 -14.83 -7.11 11.74
CA GLU A 121 -15.48 -6.93 10.43
C GLU A 121 -15.50 -5.48 9.91
N ALA A 122 -14.61 -4.62 10.38
CA ALA A 122 -14.45 -3.26 9.86
C ALA A 122 -13.52 -3.20 8.64
N TYR A 123 -12.67 -4.22 8.49
CA TYR A 123 -11.80 -4.43 7.34
C TYR A 123 -12.04 -5.83 6.78
N HIS A 124 -12.34 -5.94 5.49
CA HIS A 124 -12.46 -7.23 4.81
C HIS A 124 -11.17 -7.52 4.06
N ASN A 125 -10.46 -8.57 4.50
CA ASN A 125 -9.25 -9.04 3.86
C ASN A 125 -9.60 -9.78 2.56
N LEU A 126 -9.36 -9.14 1.43
CA LEU A 126 -9.62 -9.70 0.10
C LEU A 126 -8.66 -10.85 -0.26
N ASN A 127 -7.54 -11.01 0.47
CA ASN A 127 -6.64 -12.15 0.27
C ASN A 127 -7.28 -13.47 0.75
N ASP A 128 -8.13 -13.41 1.77
CA ASP A 128 -8.84 -14.61 2.25
C ASP A 128 -9.98 -14.97 1.30
N GLU A 129 -10.71 -13.98 0.80
CA GLU A 129 -11.86 -14.19 -0.08
C GLU A 129 -12.07 -13.01 -1.04
N PRO A 130 -11.87 -13.19 -2.36
CA PRO A 130 -12.26 -12.21 -3.38
C PRO A 130 -13.76 -11.92 -3.34
N VAL A 131 -14.13 -10.69 -3.69
CA VAL A 131 -15.52 -10.23 -3.61
C VAL A 131 -16.04 -9.78 -4.97
N LEU A 132 -17.20 -10.29 -5.34
CA LEU A 132 -17.98 -9.85 -6.50
C LEU A 132 -18.98 -8.77 -6.07
N PHE A 133 -18.73 -7.53 -6.45
CA PHE A 133 -19.67 -6.42 -6.27
C PHE A 133 -20.61 -6.34 -7.46
N VAL A 134 -21.90 -6.25 -7.20
CA VAL A 134 -22.90 -6.19 -8.26
C VAL A 134 -23.82 -5.00 -8.04
N ASN A 135 -24.22 -4.34 -9.14
CA ASN A 135 -25.25 -3.31 -9.11
C ASN A 135 -26.64 -3.89 -8.86
N GLU A 136 -27.67 -3.07 -8.80
CA GLU A 136 -29.01 -3.51 -8.38
C GLU A 136 -29.64 -4.55 -9.30
N ASP A 137 -29.50 -4.42 -10.61
CA ASP A 137 -30.02 -5.35 -11.61
C ASP A 137 -29.02 -6.44 -12.03
N GLU A 138 -27.82 -6.44 -11.40
CA GLU A 138 -26.73 -7.37 -11.68
C GLU A 138 -26.17 -7.31 -13.13
N SER A 139 -26.49 -6.28 -13.88
CA SER A 139 -25.93 -6.05 -15.22
C SER A 139 -24.45 -5.67 -15.18
N VAL A 140 -23.99 -5.06 -14.07
CA VAL A 140 -22.60 -4.73 -13.80
C VAL A 140 -22.11 -5.55 -12.62
N ARG A 141 -21.08 -6.36 -12.85
CA ARG A 141 -20.52 -7.29 -11.87
C ARG A 141 -18.99 -7.14 -11.85
N VAL A 142 -18.46 -6.54 -10.79
CA VAL A 142 -17.04 -6.23 -10.65
C VAL A 142 -16.39 -7.17 -9.64
N LEU A 143 -15.49 -8.02 -10.09
CA LEU A 143 -14.65 -8.84 -9.22
C LEU A 143 -13.50 -8.00 -8.69
N VAL A 144 -13.33 -7.97 -7.38
CA VAL A 144 -12.18 -7.36 -6.71
C VAL A 144 -11.42 -8.44 -5.95
N GLU A 145 -10.14 -8.55 -6.26
CA GLU A 145 -9.21 -9.49 -5.64
C GLU A 145 -7.89 -8.81 -5.30
N THR A 146 -7.04 -9.45 -4.51
CA THR A 146 -5.80 -8.83 -4.05
C THR A 146 -4.61 -9.77 -4.17
N PHE A 147 -3.45 -9.15 -4.34
CA PHE A 147 -2.13 -9.74 -4.35
C PHE A 147 -1.35 -9.03 -3.23
N PRO A 148 -1.39 -9.58 -2.00
CA PRO A 148 -0.79 -8.96 -0.83
C PRO A 148 0.73 -8.97 -0.94
N TYR A 149 1.37 -8.22 -0.04
CA TYR A 149 2.83 -8.18 0.04
C TYR A 149 3.43 -9.57 0.15
N GLU A 150 4.48 -9.79 -0.61
CA GLU A 150 5.41 -10.90 -0.50
C GLU A 150 6.84 -10.36 -0.50
N HIS A 151 7.71 -11.01 0.26
CA HIS A 151 9.10 -10.56 0.46
C HIS A 151 9.87 -10.36 -0.87
N THR A 152 9.48 -11.09 -1.91
CA THR A 152 10.01 -10.89 -3.26
C THR A 152 8.87 -10.50 -4.20
N GLY A 153 9.08 -9.48 -5.04
CA GLY A 153 8.11 -9.10 -6.09
C GLY A 153 7.74 -10.27 -7.02
N GLU A 154 8.62 -11.27 -7.14
CA GLU A 154 8.36 -12.49 -7.91
C GLU A 154 7.15 -13.27 -7.42
N GLY A 155 6.92 -13.36 -6.11
CA GLY A 155 5.75 -14.04 -5.54
C GLY A 155 4.45 -13.38 -5.96
N ALA A 156 4.35 -12.06 -5.83
CA ALA A 156 3.17 -11.29 -6.27
C ALA A 156 2.97 -11.39 -7.79
N LEU A 157 4.06 -11.32 -8.59
CA LEU A 157 4.02 -11.50 -10.04
C LEU A 157 3.49 -12.89 -10.42
N ASN A 158 4.01 -13.95 -9.81
CA ASN A 158 3.58 -15.33 -10.09
C ASN A 158 2.09 -15.52 -9.80
N ARG A 159 1.58 -14.95 -8.70
CA ARG A 159 0.14 -14.98 -8.39
C ARG A 159 -0.68 -14.20 -9.41
N LEU A 160 -0.23 -13.01 -9.82
CA LEU A 160 -0.86 -12.23 -10.88
C LEU A 160 -0.95 -13.03 -12.16
N LEU A 161 0.15 -13.66 -12.61
CA LEU A 161 0.18 -14.46 -13.81
C LEU A 161 -0.71 -15.72 -13.72
N ALA A 162 -0.82 -16.30 -12.52
CA ALA A 162 -1.67 -17.46 -12.26
C ALA A 162 -3.16 -17.10 -12.10
N SER A 163 -3.53 -15.82 -11.99
CA SER A 163 -4.92 -15.40 -11.73
C SER A 163 -5.90 -15.70 -12.89
N GLY A 164 -5.37 -16.01 -14.07
CA GLY A 164 -6.16 -16.44 -15.21
C GLY A 164 -7.04 -15.34 -15.83
N LYS A 165 -8.07 -15.78 -16.54
CA LYS A 165 -9.05 -14.88 -17.18
C LYS A 165 -10.12 -14.43 -16.20
N CYS A 166 -10.78 -13.31 -16.52
CA CYS A 166 -11.97 -12.87 -15.82
C CYS A 166 -13.02 -13.98 -15.81
N PRO A 167 -13.55 -14.39 -14.64
CA PRO A 167 -14.55 -15.46 -14.58
C PRO A 167 -15.87 -14.99 -15.20
N PRO A 168 -16.69 -15.90 -15.77
CA PRO A 168 -17.90 -15.54 -16.50
C PRO A 168 -18.97 -14.87 -15.60
N GLU A 169 -18.87 -15.03 -14.29
CA GLU A 169 -19.72 -14.35 -13.31
C GLU A 169 -19.45 -12.86 -13.21
N ALA A 170 -18.27 -12.39 -13.59
CA ALA A 170 -17.87 -10.98 -13.58
C ALA A 170 -17.97 -10.37 -14.99
N THR A 171 -18.28 -9.08 -15.04
CA THR A 171 -18.20 -8.26 -16.27
C THR A 171 -16.94 -7.42 -16.30
N HIS A 172 -16.37 -7.16 -15.12
CA HIS A 172 -15.19 -6.34 -14.90
C HIS A 172 -14.32 -6.92 -13.79
N ARG A 173 -13.02 -6.55 -13.79
CA ARG A 173 -12.07 -7.08 -12.82
C ARG A 173 -11.08 -6.02 -12.35
N ILE A 174 -10.88 -5.95 -11.04
CA ILE A 174 -9.89 -5.10 -10.37
C ILE A 174 -8.95 -6.01 -9.57
N GLY A 175 -7.63 -5.84 -9.76
CA GLY A 175 -6.61 -6.39 -8.88
C GLY A 175 -6.01 -5.29 -8.00
N ILE A 176 -5.87 -5.53 -6.71
CA ILE A 176 -5.13 -4.69 -5.77
C ILE A 176 -3.80 -5.38 -5.48
N VAL A 177 -2.69 -4.73 -5.79
CA VAL A 177 -1.34 -5.29 -5.68
C VAL A 177 -0.54 -4.49 -4.65
N HIS A 178 -0.02 -5.15 -3.62
CA HIS A 178 0.88 -4.50 -2.68
C HIS A 178 2.33 -4.92 -2.98
N ALA A 179 2.91 -4.27 -3.97
CA ALA A 179 4.29 -4.47 -4.45
C ALA A 179 4.74 -3.24 -5.24
N TYR A 180 6.04 -3.11 -5.47
CA TYR A 180 6.57 -2.12 -6.40
C TYR A 180 6.11 -2.42 -7.83
N GLY A 181 5.47 -1.43 -8.48
CA GLY A 181 5.07 -1.50 -9.87
C GLY A 181 5.76 -0.41 -10.69
N GLU A 182 6.33 -0.77 -11.83
CA GLU A 182 7.04 0.20 -12.68
C GLU A 182 6.73 0.06 -14.17
N GLN A 183 6.97 1.12 -14.94
CA GLN A 183 6.89 1.06 -16.39
C GLN A 183 8.02 0.19 -16.97
N GLY A 184 7.71 -0.61 -17.98
CA GLY A 184 8.69 -1.46 -18.63
C GLY A 184 8.62 -2.93 -18.19
N ASN A 185 9.77 -3.56 -18.08
CA ASN A 185 9.88 -5.01 -17.90
C ASN A 185 10.10 -5.43 -16.44
N GLY A 186 10.11 -4.49 -15.50
CA GLY A 186 10.38 -4.78 -14.11
C GLY A 186 11.86 -4.94 -13.80
N GLY A 187 12.13 -5.32 -12.57
CA GLY A 187 13.49 -5.54 -12.06
C GLY A 187 13.85 -4.55 -10.94
N GLY A 188 13.57 -3.26 -11.12
CA GLY A 188 13.92 -2.25 -10.12
C GLY A 188 15.36 -2.33 -9.63
N MET A 189 15.68 -1.66 -8.54
CA MET A 189 17.03 -1.64 -7.96
C MET A 189 17.45 -3.01 -7.39
N PHE A 190 16.48 -3.83 -6.92
CA PHE A 190 16.73 -5.11 -6.24
C PHE A 190 16.01 -6.29 -6.88
N GLY A 191 15.52 -6.15 -8.13
CA GLY A 191 14.73 -7.19 -8.76
C GLY A 191 13.30 -7.35 -8.19
N GLU A 192 12.86 -6.40 -7.37
CA GLU A 192 11.58 -6.48 -6.64
C GLU A 192 10.40 -5.87 -7.38
N ALA A 193 10.66 -4.99 -8.36
CA ALA A 193 9.60 -4.30 -9.08
C ALA A 193 8.97 -5.18 -10.17
N ILE A 194 7.65 -5.18 -10.21
CA ILE A 194 6.86 -5.81 -11.26
C ILE A 194 6.70 -4.84 -12.42
N GLY A 195 7.21 -5.21 -13.59
CA GLY A 195 7.05 -4.41 -14.79
C GLY A 195 5.65 -4.51 -15.37
N TYR A 196 5.06 -3.37 -15.73
CA TYR A 196 3.73 -3.34 -16.32
C TYR A 196 3.63 -4.13 -17.62
N ASN A 197 4.74 -4.25 -18.37
CA ASN A 197 4.80 -5.09 -19.57
C ASN A 197 4.63 -6.59 -19.27
N GLN A 198 5.04 -7.06 -18.10
CA GLN A 198 4.93 -8.47 -17.71
C GLN A 198 3.46 -8.89 -17.51
N VAL A 199 2.60 -7.95 -17.13
CA VAL A 199 1.19 -8.19 -16.79
C VAL A 199 0.19 -7.56 -17.77
N GLN A 200 0.67 -6.93 -18.86
CA GLN A 200 -0.14 -6.20 -19.84
C GLN A 200 -1.22 -7.04 -20.56
N HIS A 201 -1.04 -8.36 -20.59
CA HIS A 201 -1.93 -9.30 -21.27
C HIS A 201 -3.01 -9.88 -20.35
N LEU A 202 -2.95 -9.55 -19.05
CA LEU A 202 -3.94 -10.03 -18.08
C LEU A 202 -5.31 -9.41 -18.30
N ASP A 203 -6.33 -10.08 -17.83
CA ASP A 203 -7.74 -9.71 -18.03
C ASP A 203 -8.23 -8.89 -16.83
N TYR A 204 -7.62 -7.69 -16.65
CA TYR A 204 -8.01 -6.70 -15.66
C TYR A 204 -8.36 -5.38 -16.32
N ASP A 205 -9.41 -4.71 -15.85
CA ASP A 205 -9.65 -3.30 -16.19
C ASP A 205 -8.61 -2.40 -15.49
N TYR A 206 -8.35 -2.71 -14.21
CA TYR A 206 -7.40 -1.95 -13.38
C TYR A 206 -6.54 -2.87 -12.52
N LEU A 207 -5.25 -2.52 -12.42
CA LEU A 207 -4.35 -2.92 -11.33
C LEU A 207 -4.04 -1.69 -10.48
N LEU A 208 -4.43 -1.76 -9.19
CA LEU A 208 -4.27 -0.71 -8.19
C LEU A 208 -3.06 -1.06 -7.33
N TRP A 209 -2.02 -0.24 -7.38
CA TRP A 209 -0.75 -0.50 -6.72
C TRP A 209 -0.65 0.22 -5.39
N GLY A 210 -0.11 -0.44 -4.38
CA GLY A 210 0.37 0.07 -3.11
C GLY A 210 1.82 -0.33 -2.90
N HIS A 211 2.42 0.04 -1.75
CA HIS A 211 3.80 -0.20 -1.35
C HIS A 211 4.77 0.89 -1.82
N ASP A 212 4.70 1.34 -3.06
CA ASP A 212 5.47 2.48 -3.52
C ASP A 212 4.77 3.78 -3.09
N HIS A 213 5.41 4.53 -2.21
CA HIS A 213 4.86 5.77 -1.69
C HIS A 213 4.86 6.90 -2.73
N SER A 214 5.70 6.80 -3.76
CA SER A 214 5.73 7.75 -4.85
C SER A 214 4.48 7.64 -5.71
N ARG A 215 3.93 8.77 -6.16
CA ARG A 215 2.81 8.76 -7.08
C ARG A 215 3.31 8.62 -8.51
N HIS A 216 2.71 7.70 -9.26
CA HIS A 216 2.98 7.54 -10.69
C HIS A 216 1.81 8.06 -11.52
N ASP A 217 2.09 8.42 -12.77
CA ASP A 217 1.05 8.72 -13.73
C ASP A 217 0.21 7.47 -14.02
N THR A 218 -1.11 7.63 -14.06
CA THR A 218 -1.99 6.55 -14.49
C THR A 218 -1.74 6.21 -15.94
N ILE A 219 -1.39 4.97 -16.22
CA ILE A 219 -1.01 4.52 -17.57
C ILE A 219 -1.75 3.25 -17.96
N LYS A 220 -2.12 3.15 -19.23
CA LYS A 220 -2.65 1.92 -19.81
C LYS A 220 -1.55 1.21 -20.60
N VAL A 221 -1.27 -0.04 -20.20
CA VAL A 221 -0.31 -0.92 -20.89
C VAL A 221 -1.04 -2.18 -21.32
N GLY A 222 -1.12 -2.42 -22.62
CA GLY A 222 -1.95 -3.50 -23.15
C GLY A 222 -3.42 -3.34 -22.79
N ASN A 223 -3.98 -4.34 -22.13
CA ASN A 223 -5.37 -4.34 -21.69
C ASN A 223 -5.58 -3.67 -20.34
N VAL A 224 -4.53 -3.51 -19.55
CA VAL A 224 -4.57 -3.16 -18.13
C VAL A 224 -4.29 -1.68 -17.92
N THR A 225 -5.12 -1.02 -17.10
CA THR A 225 -4.83 0.34 -16.60
C THR A 225 -4.17 0.23 -15.23
N HIS A 226 -2.98 0.78 -15.08
CA HIS A 226 -2.19 0.80 -13.85
C HIS A 226 -2.37 2.12 -13.12
N ILE A 227 -2.68 2.04 -11.82
CA ILE A 227 -2.88 3.19 -10.93
C ILE A 227 -2.00 3.02 -9.70
N ASN A 228 -1.00 3.89 -9.54
CA ASN A 228 -0.25 4.06 -8.31
C ASN A 228 -0.45 5.49 -7.80
N LEU A 229 -1.20 5.64 -6.72
CA LEU A 229 -1.54 6.95 -6.13
C LEU A 229 -0.45 7.49 -5.21
N GLY A 230 0.52 6.65 -4.84
CA GLY A 230 1.42 6.91 -3.73
C GLY A 230 0.71 6.86 -2.38
N SER A 231 1.48 6.99 -1.31
CA SER A 231 1.00 6.88 0.06
C SER A 231 -0.01 7.97 0.44
N LEU A 232 -1.09 7.58 1.13
CA LEU A 232 -2.02 8.52 1.78
C LEU A 232 -1.32 9.29 2.91
N ALA A 233 -0.31 8.68 3.52
CA ALA A 233 0.30 9.18 4.75
C ALA A 233 1.07 10.49 4.55
N ARG A 234 1.92 10.62 3.54
CA ARG A 234 3.01 11.59 3.46
C ARG A 234 3.84 11.52 4.76
N ALA A 235 4.50 10.36 4.94
CA ALA A 235 5.19 10.05 6.18
C ALA A 235 6.59 10.69 6.26
N ALA A 236 7.27 10.86 5.13
CA ALA A 236 8.62 11.39 5.05
C ALA A 236 8.66 12.84 4.55
N TYR A 237 9.77 13.52 4.80
CA TYR A 237 10.11 14.83 4.23
C TYR A 237 11.27 14.64 3.25
N ASP A 238 10.97 14.02 2.13
CA ASP A 238 11.89 13.82 1.01
C ASP A 238 11.36 14.51 -0.26
N TYR A 239 12.18 14.52 -1.30
CA TYR A 239 11.85 15.24 -2.55
C TYR A 239 10.63 14.67 -3.25
N ASP A 240 10.41 13.36 -3.15
CA ASP A 240 9.29 12.69 -3.84
C ASP A 240 7.97 12.88 -3.08
N GLU A 241 8.03 13.05 -1.74
CA GLU A 241 6.87 13.18 -0.87
C GLU A 241 6.39 14.64 -0.67
N VAL A 242 7.34 15.61 -0.71
CA VAL A 242 7.07 17.00 -0.27
C VAL A 242 6.05 17.70 -1.17
N ASP A 243 6.21 17.62 -2.47
CA ASP A 243 5.41 18.37 -3.44
C ASP A 243 4.30 17.53 -4.10
N ARG A 244 4.25 16.21 -3.85
CA ARG A 244 3.23 15.38 -4.47
C ARG A 244 1.84 15.66 -3.90
N PRO A 245 0.80 15.73 -4.74
CA PRO A 245 -0.58 15.74 -4.27
C PRO A 245 -0.94 14.41 -3.61
N VAL A 246 -1.64 14.45 -2.48
CA VAL A 246 -2.26 13.25 -1.90
C VAL A 246 -3.64 13.11 -2.51
N VAL A 247 -3.91 11.96 -3.13
CA VAL A 247 -5.14 11.75 -3.89
C VAL A 247 -5.84 10.45 -3.52
N ALA A 248 -7.14 10.37 -3.82
CA ALA A 248 -7.91 9.14 -3.86
C ALA A 248 -8.41 8.90 -5.30
N ALA A 249 -8.47 7.63 -5.72
CA ALA A 249 -9.09 7.25 -6.98
C ALA A 249 -10.58 6.99 -6.79
N LEU A 250 -11.38 7.49 -7.71
CA LEU A 250 -12.80 7.17 -7.85
C LEU A 250 -12.97 6.35 -9.14
N LEU A 251 -13.43 5.11 -8.99
CA LEU A 251 -13.70 4.19 -10.08
C LEU A 251 -15.20 3.99 -10.19
N SER A 252 -15.74 4.02 -11.40
CA SER A 252 -17.18 3.84 -11.66
C SER A 252 -17.38 2.89 -12.82
N PHE A 253 -18.09 1.81 -12.57
CA PHE A 253 -18.45 0.80 -13.55
C PHE A 253 -19.94 0.87 -13.81
N ALA A 254 -20.31 1.03 -15.06
CA ALA A 254 -21.69 1.13 -15.54
C ALA A 254 -21.85 0.36 -16.85
N THR A 255 -23.07 0.11 -17.27
CA THR A 255 -23.37 -0.57 -18.54
C THR A 255 -22.88 0.21 -19.76
N ASP A 256 -22.71 1.52 -19.64
CA ASP A 256 -22.20 2.43 -20.67
C ASP A 256 -20.68 2.63 -20.64
N GLY A 257 -19.97 1.94 -19.75
CA GLY A 257 -18.51 1.93 -19.67
C GLY A 257 -17.94 2.20 -18.28
N VAL A 258 -16.60 2.23 -18.23
CA VAL A 258 -15.81 2.41 -17.01
C VAL A 258 -15.24 3.83 -16.99
N ARG A 259 -15.26 4.47 -15.83
CA ARG A 259 -14.73 5.83 -15.61
C ARG A 259 -13.77 5.86 -14.45
N TYR A 260 -12.70 6.62 -14.61
CA TYR A 260 -11.71 6.89 -13.58
C TYR A 260 -11.58 8.39 -13.34
N LYS A 261 -11.40 8.78 -12.09
CA LYS A 261 -11.14 10.15 -11.68
C LYS A 261 -10.34 10.18 -10.38
N GLU A 262 -9.37 11.07 -10.31
CA GLU A 262 -8.68 11.37 -9.05
C GLU A 262 -9.34 12.52 -8.32
N LYS A 263 -9.23 12.48 -6.99
CA LYS A 263 -9.68 13.55 -6.11
C LYS A 263 -8.60 13.87 -5.09
N GLU A 264 -8.10 15.10 -5.16
CA GLU A 264 -7.12 15.58 -4.19
C GLU A 264 -7.72 15.65 -2.78
N ILE A 265 -6.93 15.21 -1.81
CA ILE A 265 -7.25 15.14 -0.39
C ILE A 265 -6.56 16.30 0.31
N PRO A 266 -7.27 17.12 1.10
CA PRO A 266 -6.65 18.17 1.88
C PRO A 266 -5.58 17.63 2.84
N VAL A 267 -4.41 18.25 2.83
CA VAL A 267 -3.27 17.85 3.66
C VAL A 267 -2.85 18.97 4.60
N THR A 268 -2.22 18.61 5.71
CA THR A 268 -1.56 19.59 6.58
C THR A 268 -0.47 20.31 5.80
N PRO A 269 -0.40 21.65 5.80
CA PRO A 269 0.68 22.38 5.14
C PRO A 269 2.06 21.91 5.62
N LEU A 270 3.04 21.89 4.70
CA LEU A 270 4.38 21.35 4.97
C LEU A 270 5.07 22.01 6.17
N ASN A 271 5.01 23.32 6.25
CA ASN A 271 5.60 24.11 7.34
C ASN A 271 4.96 23.85 8.72
N ILE A 272 3.78 23.23 8.75
CA ILE A 272 3.10 22.80 9.98
C ILE A 272 3.41 21.31 10.25
N ALA A 273 3.41 20.50 9.19
CA ALA A 273 3.61 19.06 9.29
C ALA A 273 5.06 18.70 9.64
N PHE A 274 6.06 19.46 9.14
CA PHE A 274 7.48 19.17 9.31
C PHE A 274 8.22 20.35 9.90
N LYS A 275 9.38 20.10 10.53
CA LYS A 275 10.23 21.16 11.11
C LYS A 275 10.79 22.04 9.99
N ALA A 276 10.65 23.35 10.12
CA ALA A 276 11.00 24.34 9.11
C ALA A 276 12.52 24.41 8.76
N ALA A 277 13.38 23.83 9.56
CA ALA A 277 14.84 23.85 9.35
C ALA A 277 15.34 22.66 8.50
N ASP A 278 14.47 21.70 8.19
CA ASP A 278 14.89 20.50 7.48
C ASP A 278 14.77 20.74 5.97
N LYS A 279 15.88 20.61 5.24
CA LYS A 279 15.80 20.41 3.79
C LYS A 279 15.24 19.03 3.52
N PRO A 280 14.49 18.85 2.40
CA PRO A 280 14.15 17.50 1.95
C PRO A 280 15.41 16.63 1.94
N VAL A 281 15.31 15.44 2.49
CA VAL A 281 16.43 14.48 2.45
C VAL A 281 16.44 13.91 1.03
N GLU A 282 17.58 14.01 0.38
CA GLU A 282 17.80 13.26 -0.85
C GLU A 282 17.64 11.78 -0.51
N ASP A 283 16.86 11.07 -1.29
CA ASP A 283 16.67 9.62 -1.08
C ASP A 283 18.03 8.94 -1.32
N VAL A 284 18.72 8.69 -0.22
CA VAL A 284 20.08 8.13 -0.25
C VAL A 284 20.05 6.72 -0.87
N SER A 285 18.91 6.02 -0.81
CA SER A 285 18.76 4.70 -1.44
C SER A 285 18.88 4.73 -2.97
N LYS A 286 18.68 5.91 -3.58
CA LYS A 286 18.84 6.14 -5.03
C LYS A 286 20.25 6.53 -5.44
N SER A 287 21.19 6.74 -4.48
CA SER A 287 22.58 7.09 -4.81
C SER A 287 23.30 5.88 -5.44
N ASP A 288 24.09 6.14 -6.47
CA ASP A 288 24.84 5.06 -7.15
C ASP A 288 25.84 4.38 -6.22
N GLU A 289 26.35 5.07 -5.20
CA GLU A 289 27.24 4.55 -4.15
C GLU A 289 26.54 3.50 -3.28
N ILE A 290 25.23 3.69 -2.97
CA ILE A 290 24.45 2.72 -2.21
C ILE A 290 24.07 1.52 -3.09
N LYS A 291 23.76 1.73 -4.36
CA LYS A 291 23.54 0.63 -5.32
C LYS A 291 24.79 -0.26 -5.42
N GLU A 292 25.96 0.34 -5.50
CA GLU A 292 27.24 -0.37 -5.54
C GLU A 292 27.52 -1.10 -4.22
N PHE A 293 27.21 -0.49 -3.07
CA PHE A 293 27.34 -1.10 -1.76
C PHE A 293 26.43 -2.35 -1.62
N PHE A 294 25.17 -2.25 -2.01
CA PHE A 294 24.25 -3.40 -1.94
C PHE A 294 24.61 -4.50 -2.95
N ALA A 295 25.08 -4.16 -4.15
CA ALA A 295 25.57 -5.14 -5.12
C ALA A 295 26.79 -5.92 -4.59
N VAL A 296 27.67 -5.27 -3.82
CA VAL A 296 28.81 -5.92 -3.15
C VAL A 296 28.31 -6.78 -1.98
N MET A 297 27.31 -6.32 -1.23
CA MET A 297 26.68 -7.09 -0.15
C MET A 297 26.03 -8.37 -0.65
N ASP A 298 25.20 -8.32 -1.68
CA ASP A 298 24.54 -9.49 -2.26
C ASP A 298 25.54 -10.55 -2.75
N ALA A 299 26.68 -10.09 -3.30
CA ALA A 299 27.74 -11.00 -3.72
C ALA A 299 28.48 -11.69 -2.57
N GLN A 300 28.48 -11.09 -1.36
CA GLN A 300 29.20 -11.60 -0.19
C GLN A 300 28.31 -12.35 0.81
N VAL A 301 27.00 -12.04 0.87
CA VAL A 301 26.05 -12.69 1.80
C VAL A 301 25.81 -14.15 1.44
N GLY A 302 25.98 -14.54 0.17
CA GLY A 302 25.86 -15.93 -0.26
C GLY A 302 26.86 -16.90 0.38
N ASP A 303 27.95 -16.40 0.97
CA ASP A 303 29.04 -17.18 1.57
C ASP A 303 29.05 -17.14 3.12
N LEU A 304 28.10 -16.45 3.78
CA LEU A 304 28.06 -16.32 5.23
C LEU A 304 27.19 -17.42 5.88
N GLU A 305 27.80 -18.21 6.78
CA GLU A 305 27.12 -19.25 7.59
C GLU A 305 26.27 -18.70 8.76
N THR A 306 26.21 -17.37 8.95
CA THR A 306 25.51 -16.75 10.10
C THR A 306 24.24 -16.02 9.68
N THR A 307 23.21 -16.13 10.52
CA THR A 307 21.94 -15.37 10.40
C THR A 307 21.86 -14.24 11.42
N ASP A 308 22.91 -13.97 12.21
CA ASP A 308 22.95 -12.83 13.15
C ASP A 308 23.22 -11.53 12.39
N PRO A 309 22.28 -10.57 12.39
CA PRO A 309 22.43 -9.30 11.67
C PRO A 309 23.67 -8.51 12.10
N ASN A 310 24.09 -8.58 13.37
CA ASN A 310 25.27 -7.87 13.86
C ASN A 310 26.58 -8.51 13.36
N GLU A 311 26.61 -9.82 13.18
CA GLU A 311 27.77 -10.50 12.61
C GLU A 311 27.85 -10.30 11.10
N ILE A 312 26.72 -10.27 10.42
CA ILE A 312 26.61 -9.93 8.99
C ILE A 312 27.14 -8.51 8.76
N ILE A 313 26.69 -7.54 9.55
CA ILE A 313 27.15 -6.14 9.45
C ILE A 313 28.65 -6.03 9.70
N LYS A 314 29.19 -6.73 10.71
CA LYS A 314 30.64 -6.71 10.98
C LYS A 314 31.47 -7.32 9.86
N ALA A 315 30.97 -8.37 9.21
CA ALA A 315 31.66 -9.02 8.09
C ALA A 315 31.65 -8.16 6.81
N LEU A 316 30.55 -7.41 6.59
CA LEU A 316 30.33 -6.60 5.39
C LEU A 316 30.88 -5.17 5.51
N CYS A 317 31.03 -4.64 6.75
CA CYS A 317 31.63 -3.33 6.99
C CYS A 317 33.00 -3.49 7.70
N PRO A 318 34.06 -3.80 6.97
CA PRO A 318 35.40 -3.98 7.56
C PRO A 318 36.05 -2.67 8.00
N VAL A 319 35.37 -1.53 7.90
CA VAL A 319 35.89 -0.21 8.26
C VAL A 319 35.21 0.26 9.54
N ASP A 320 36.01 0.61 10.54
CA ASP A 320 35.57 1.27 11.78
C ASP A 320 35.05 2.70 11.51
N ASP A 321 34.06 2.86 10.65
CA ASP A 321 33.36 4.13 10.45
C ASP A 321 32.04 4.13 11.23
N PRO A 322 31.98 4.84 12.39
CA PRO A 322 30.80 4.90 13.24
C PRO A 322 29.57 5.50 12.53
N LYS A 323 29.78 6.34 11.49
CA LYS A 323 28.70 6.96 10.75
C LYS A 323 28.06 5.96 9.78
N LEU A 324 28.87 5.17 9.09
CA LEU A 324 28.40 4.12 8.20
C LEU A 324 27.66 3.03 8.99
N LEU A 325 28.20 2.63 10.14
CA LEU A 325 27.56 1.65 11.03
C LEU A 325 26.21 2.14 11.57
N SER A 326 26.12 3.43 11.92
CA SER A 326 24.85 4.05 12.37
C SER A 326 23.83 4.10 11.25
N LEU A 327 24.25 4.42 10.03
CA LEU A 327 23.38 4.49 8.85
C LEU A 327 22.84 3.10 8.46
N VAL A 328 23.71 2.09 8.46
CA VAL A 328 23.31 0.69 8.17
C VAL A 328 22.35 0.16 9.23
N LYS A 329 22.58 0.46 10.51
CA LYS A 329 21.66 0.09 11.59
C LYS A 329 20.29 0.77 11.45
N GLU A 330 20.27 2.04 11.06
CA GLU A 330 19.04 2.81 10.84
C GLU A 330 18.26 2.28 9.62
N LEU A 331 18.97 1.93 8.53
CA LEU A 331 18.35 1.35 7.32
C LEU A 331 17.82 -0.08 7.53
N CYS A 332 18.44 -0.84 8.42
CA CYS A 332 18.05 -2.23 8.69
C CYS A 332 17.10 -2.38 9.90
N ASP A 333 16.61 -1.28 10.52
CA ASP A 333 15.79 -1.31 11.75
C ASP A 333 16.42 -2.15 12.89
N ILE A 334 17.76 -2.19 12.98
CA ILE A 334 18.52 -2.94 13.99
C ILE A 334 18.82 -2.03 15.18
N PRO A 335 18.40 -2.40 16.40
CA PRO A 335 18.58 -1.60 17.61
C PRO A 335 20.04 -1.38 18.01
#